data_6074cba58b38d2b37b5c3e405776c1da
#
_entry.id   6074cba58b38d2b37b5c3e405776c1da
#
_cell.length_a   1.000
_cell.length_b   1.000
_cell.length_c   1.000
_cell.angle_alpha   90.00
_cell.angle_beta   90.00
_cell.angle_gamma   90.00
#
_symmetry.space_group_name_H-M   'P 1'
#
loop_
_entity.id
_entity.type
_entity.pdbx_description
1 polymer ?
#
loop_
_entity_poly.entity_id
_entity_poly.type
_entity_poly.pdbx_seq_one_letter_code
_entity_poly.pdbx_strand_id
1 'polypeptide(L)'
;MMGSGLHIAARRTVLLFGVLLGMLAVASMVGTKTAYASTFTVNSTGDKGDQDTNNLVCNSTPLQPGIDPECTLRAAIEQANDNDNEATTVDTIKFSLGGDGVQTISPNTGLPVVFEPVNIDGYTQPGASENTLAVGDNAVLLIRLDGKAAGFASGLNIAADDSTVRGLSVTRFSFSGGIGLSGADNCKIEGNFLGTSPRGTTAGLGNGFGLYLQNHFANPSDSPLANTIGGASPEARNVISGNSTGITFFGGLENKVEGNYIGTTKSGIDDLGNSARGMEVLAETRDVSIGGTGAARNTIAFNGQDGVGIPSADSTGSSIMSNSIFSNGGLGIDLGASGRTANDPDDADTGSNNLQNFPVLSSATTSSRSTTIKGTLNSTPDTIFTLRFYSNPSSIPDEGKKFLGLKSVHTDATSGEVSFTFRPGKKVAVGQRITATAAELDSNTSEFSNPRRIVAQQ
;
A
#
# COMPACT_ATOMS: atom_id res chain seq x y z
N MET A 1 -31.21 -44.35 -14.00
CA MET A 1 -32.48 -43.64 -14.34
C MET A 1 -32.30 -42.17 -14.07
N MET A 2 -32.51 -41.45 -15.10
CA MET A 2 -32.40 -40.03 -15.31
C MET A 2 -33.25 -39.19 -14.37
N GLY A 3 -32.85 -37.95 -14.12
CA GLY A 3 -33.66 -36.95 -13.50
C GLY A 3 -32.92 -35.59 -13.34
N SER A 4 -32.84 -34.87 -14.45
CA SER A 4 -32.39 -33.48 -14.50
C SER A 4 -33.44 -32.55 -13.90
N GLY A 5 -33.08 -31.62 -13.02
CA GLY A 5 -33.91 -30.58 -12.45
C GLY A 5 -33.38 -29.17 -12.77
N LEU A 6 -33.96 -28.61 -13.81
CA LEU A 6 -33.76 -27.23 -14.29
C LEU A 6 -34.56 -26.28 -13.37
N HIS A 7 -33.93 -25.30 -12.73
CA HIS A 7 -34.62 -24.23 -12.01
C HIS A 7 -34.88 -23.03 -12.91
N ILE A 8 -36.15 -22.86 -13.24
CA ILE A 8 -36.71 -21.75 -14.02
C ILE A 8 -37.08 -20.62 -13.06
N ALA A 9 -36.54 -19.43 -13.32
CA ALA A 9 -36.89 -18.20 -12.62
C ALA A 9 -38.33 -17.75 -13.01
N ALA A 10 -39.21 -17.66 -12.04
CA ALA A 10 -40.58 -17.15 -12.23
C ALA A 10 -40.62 -15.63 -12.03
N ARG A 11 -40.83 -14.88 -13.11
CA ARG A 11 -41.23 -13.48 -13.09
C ARG A 11 -42.74 -13.41 -12.70
N ARG A 12 -43.04 -12.71 -11.61
CA ARG A 12 -44.42 -12.34 -11.26
C ARG A 12 -44.74 -11.00 -11.89
N THR A 13 -45.61 -11.03 -12.89
CA THR A 13 -46.31 -9.87 -13.45
C THR A 13 -47.58 -9.64 -12.60
N VAL A 14 -47.67 -8.48 -11.96
CA VAL A 14 -48.89 -8.03 -11.29
C VAL A 14 -49.57 -6.98 -12.19
N LEU A 15 -50.73 -7.32 -12.76
CA LEU A 15 -51.63 -6.36 -13.35
C LEU A 15 -52.38 -5.64 -12.22
N LEU A 16 -52.35 -4.32 -12.19
CA LEU A 16 -53.28 -3.50 -11.41
C LEU A 16 -54.09 -2.63 -12.34
N PHE A 17 -55.42 -2.82 -12.24
CA PHE A 17 -56.44 -2.01 -12.86
C PHE A 17 -56.51 -0.62 -12.23
N GLY A 18 -56.73 0.39 -13.07
CA GLY A 18 -56.70 1.78 -12.70
C GLY A 18 -57.87 2.26 -11.86
N VAL A 19 -57.60 3.26 -11.07
CA VAL A 19 -58.55 4.28 -10.64
C VAL A 19 -57.91 5.65 -10.88
N LEU A 20 -58.49 6.39 -11.79
CA LEU A 20 -58.15 7.75 -12.14
C LEU A 20 -58.62 8.70 -11.03
N LEU A 21 -57.70 9.20 -10.19
CA LEU A 21 -57.97 10.34 -9.32
C LEU A 21 -56.86 11.37 -9.54
N GLY A 22 -57.25 12.53 -10.07
CA GLY A 22 -56.33 13.61 -10.35
C GLY A 22 -55.70 14.17 -9.08
N MET A 23 -54.41 13.90 -8.90
CA MET A 23 -53.54 14.67 -8.01
C MET A 23 -52.60 15.50 -8.89
N LEU A 24 -52.69 16.82 -8.71
CA LEU A 24 -51.72 17.78 -9.21
C LEU A 24 -50.37 17.39 -8.65
N ALA A 25 -49.56 16.70 -9.44
CA ALA A 25 -48.17 16.50 -9.11
C ALA A 25 -47.47 17.84 -9.27
N VAL A 26 -47.20 18.52 -8.17
CA VAL A 26 -46.12 19.51 -8.10
C VAL A 26 -44.85 18.72 -8.29
N ALA A 27 -44.37 18.62 -9.52
CA ALA A 27 -43.02 18.18 -9.80
C ALA A 27 -42.10 19.24 -9.17
N SER A 28 -41.62 18.97 -7.96
CA SER A 28 -40.43 19.59 -7.48
C SER A 28 -39.36 19.23 -8.51
N MET A 29 -38.96 20.17 -9.34
CA MET A 29 -37.75 20.11 -10.10
C MET A 29 -36.60 20.08 -9.07
N VAL A 30 -36.23 18.92 -8.57
CA VAL A 30 -34.92 18.68 -8.06
C VAL A 30 -34.05 18.80 -9.31
N GLY A 31 -33.45 19.96 -9.47
CA GLY A 31 -32.45 20.18 -10.50
C GLY A 31 -31.37 19.13 -10.25
N THR A 32 -31.21 18.18 -11.18
CA THR A 32 -30.05 17.32 -11.20
C THR A 32 -28.87 18.27 -11.36
N LYS A 33 -28.09 18.48 -10.27
CA LYS A 33 -26.79 19.10 -10.38
C LYS A 33 -26.01 18.23 -11.37
N THR A 34 -25.59 18.80 -12.47
CA THR A 34 -24.67 18.12 -13.39
C THR A 34 -23.32 18.07 -12.69
N ALA A 35 -22.81 16.87 -12.44
CA ALA A 35 -21.48 16.70 -11.86
C ALA A 35 -20.43 17.28 -12.84
N TYR A 36 -19.61 18.20 -12.35
CA TYR A 36 -18.46 18.77 -13.08
C TYR A 36 -17.22 18.65 -12.22
N ALA A 37 -16.12 18.14 -12.79
CA ALA A 37 -14.83 18.19 -12.13
C ALA A 37 -14.42 19.63 -11.83
N SER A 38 -14.25 19.95 -10.57
CA SER A 38 -13.85 21.26 -10.07
C SER A 38 -12.38 21.28 -9.68
N THR A 39 -11.80 22.49 -9.63
CA THR A 39 -10.43 22.66 -9.15
C THR A 39 -10.42 23.67 -8.02
N PHE A 40 -10.00 23.24 -6.83
CA PHE A 40 -9.86 24.07 -5.65
C PHE A 40 -8.36 24.32 -5.39
N THR A 41 -7.95 25.58 -5.30
CA THR A 41 -6.54 25.95 -5.13
C THR A 41 -6.30 26.42 -3.70
N VAL A 42 -5.63 25.59 -2.91
CA VAL A 42 -5.19 25.93 -1.56
C VAL A 42 -4.10 27.00 -1.63
N ASN A 43 -4.40 28.19 -1.11
CA ASN A 43 -3.52 29.35 -1.09
C ASN A 43 -3.25 29.89 0.33
N SER A 44 -3.76 29.21 1.37
CA SER A 44 -3.55 29.54 2.78
C SER A 44 -3.13 28.30 3.57
N THR A 45 -2.17 28.48 4.49
CA THR A 45 -1.77 27.45 5.48
C THR A 45 -2.69 27.43 6.71
N GLY A 46 -3.75 28.22 6.73
CA GLY A 46 -4.75 28.27 7.80
C GLY A 46 -5.54 26.97 7.93
N ASP A 47 -6.42 26.89 8.93
CA ASP A 47 -7.23 25.71 9.26
C ASP A 47 -8.73 26.03 9.43
N LYS A 48 -9.20 27.11 8.82
CA LYS A 48 -10.63 27.44 8.82
C LYS A 48 -11.36 26.62 7.75
N GLY A 49 -12.60 26.21 8.07
CA GLY A 49 -13.50 25.59 7.10
C GLY A 49 -14.04 26.57 6.07
N ASP A 50 -14.72 26.03 5.08
CA ASP A 50 -15.42 26.83 4.07
C ASP A 50 -16.58 27.61 4.67
N GLN A 51 -16.86 28.79 4.12
CA GLN A 51 -17.96 29.66 4.60
C GLN A 51 -19.31 29.26 4.00
N ASP A 52 -19.32 28.67 2.80
CA ASP A 52 -20.53 28.27 2.07
C ASP A 52 -20.18 27.22 1.00
N THR A 53 -20.31 25.96 1.33
CA THR A 53 -19.96 24.83 0.44
C THR A 53 -20.88 24.72 -0.78
N ASN A 54 -22.04 25.40 -0.78
CA ASN A 54 -23.01 25.31 -1.88
C ASN A 54 -22.68 26.20 -3.09
N ASN A 55 -21.58 26.96 -3.05
CA ASN A 55 -21.28 27.98 -4.05
C ASN A 55 -20.15 27.58 -5.04
N LEU A 56 -19.53 26.41 -4.88
CA LEU A 56 -18.37 25.93 -5.65
C LEU A 56 -17.13 26.84 -5.56
N VAL A 57 -17.05 27.69 -4.56
CA VAL A 57 -15.93 28.60 -4.33
C VAL A 57 -15.28 28.26 -3.00
N CYS A 58 -14.08 27.69 -3.02
CA CYS A 58 -13.33 27.45 -1.78
C CYS A 58 -12.98 28.78 -1.12
N ASN A 59 -13.65 29.11 0.01
CA ASN A 59 -13.42 30.35 0.74
C ASN A 59 -13.54 30.19 2.26
N SER A 60 -12.43 30.28 2.95
CA SER A 60 -12.36 30.20 4.42
C SER A 60 -12.64 31.55 5.13
N THR A 61 -12.79 32.62 4.39
CA THR A 61 -13.14 33.95 4.84
C THR A 61 -14.25 34.55 3.97
N PRO A 62 -15.07 35.48 4.50
CA PRO A 62 -16.12 36.12 3.69
C PRO A 62 -15.56 36.71 2.39
N LEU A 63 -16.25 36.43 1.29
CA LEU A 63 -15.88 36.95 -0.04
C LEU A 63 -15.88 38.48 -0.06
N GLN A 64 -14.84 39.06 -0.63
CA GLN A 64 -14.71 40.53 -0.79
C GLN A 64 -14.49 40.87 -2.27
N PRO A 65 -15.19 41.86 -2.81
CA PRO A 65 -15.02 42.27 -4.20
C PRO A 65 -13.58 42.61 -4.55
N GLY A 66 -13.02 41.96 -5.57
CA GLY A 66 -11.67 42.24 -6.07
C GLY A 66 -10.52 41.64 -5.24
N ILE A 67 -10.84 40.78 -4.27
CA ILE A 67 -9.85 40.03 -3.49
C ILE A 67 -10.08 38.53 -3.77
N ASP A 68 -9.01 37.81 -4.11
CA ASP A 68 -9.07 36.38 -4.29
C ASP A 68 -9.48 35.70 -2.96
N PRO A 69 -10.37 34.69 -2.99
CA PRO A 69 -10.81 34.01 -1.78
C PRO A 69 -9.65 33.30 -1.10
N GLU A 70 -9.61 33.35 0.23
CA GLU A 70 -8.70 32.52 1.02
C GLU A 70 -9.23 31.08 1.03
N CYS A 71 -8.44 30.13 0.54
CA CYS A 71 -8.77 28.71 0.51
C CYS A 71 -7.75 27.92 1.34
N THR A 72 -8.20 27.30 2.44
CA THR A 72 -7.41 26.37 3.24
C THR A 72 -7.59 24.94 2.72
N LEU A 73 -6.72 24.01 3.13
CA LEU A 73 -6.89 22.59 2.79
C LEU A 73 -8.21 22.04 3.34
N ARG A 74 -8.61 22.43 4.56
CA ARG A 74 -9.91 22.06 5.15
C ARG A 74 -11.08 22.54 4.29
N ALA A 75 -11.09 23.81 3.93
CA ALA A 75 -12.15 24.39 3.09
C ALA A 75 -12.20 23.71 1.71
N ALA A 76 -11.04 23.39 1.12
CA ALA A 76 -10.99 22.69 -0.16
C ALA A 76 -11.57 21.27 -0.10
N ILE A 77 -11.34 20.52 1.01
CA ILE A 77 -11.93 19.20 1.21
C ILE A 77 -13.44 19.31 1.46
N GLU A 78 -13.89 20.27 2.27
CA GLU A 78 -15.32 20.52 2.53
C GLU A 78 -16.06 20.87 1.23
N GLN A 79 -15.46 21.71 0.39
CA GLN A 79 -16.04 22.08 -0.89
C GLN A 79 -16.05 20.92 -1.89
N ALA A 80 -14.99 20.09 -1.94
CA ALA A 80 -14.97 18.90 -2.78
C ALA A 80 -16.03 17.88 -2.36
N ASN A 81 -16.25 17.72 -1.05
CA ASN A 81 -17.28 16.80 -0.52
C ASN A 81 -18.74 17.26 -0.80
N ASP A 82 -18.96 18.56 -1.04
CA ASP A 82 -20.31 19.09 -1.38
C ASP A 82 -20.54 19.15 -2.90
N ASN A 83 -19.50 18.90 -3.69
CA ASN A 83 -19.61 18.81 -5.14
C ASN A 83 -19.90 17.35 -5.51
N ASP A 84 -21.20 17.03 -5.71
CA ASP A 84 -21.62 15.66 -6.08
C ASP A 84 -20.86 15.18 -7.34
N ASN A 85 -19.78 14.47 -7.13
CA ASN A 85 -18.98 13.88 -8.20
C ASN A 85 -19.51 12.49 -8.56
N GLU A 86 -19.66 12.23 -9.86
CA GLU A 86 -19.79 10.86 -10.35
C GLU A 86 -18.38 10.29 -10.60
N ALA A 87 -18.23 8.96 -10.62
CA ALA A 87 -16.97 8.27 -10.82
C ALA A 87 -16.12 8.72 -12.05
N THR A 88 -16.75 9.46 -12.96
CA THR A 88 -16.09 10.03 -14.16
C THR A 88 -15.64 11.49 -13.99
N THR A 89 -15.97 12.14 -12.87
CA THR A 89 -15.67 13.54 -12.59
C THR A 89 -14.95 13.65 -11.27
N VAL A 90 -13.61 13.65 -11.31
CA VAL A 90 -12.76 13.72 -10.12
C VAL A 90 -12.33 15.16 -9.89
N ASP A 91 -12.64 15.72 -8.73
CA ASP A 91 -12.19 17.04 -8.32
C ASP A 91 -10.67 17.09 -8.13
N THR A 92 -10.10 18.27 -8.22
CA THR A 92 -8.66 18.45 -7.98
C THR A 92 -8.41 19.51 -6.92
N ILE A 93 -7.70 19.13 -5.86
CA ILE A 93 -7.15 20.05 -4.87
C ILE A 93 -5.68 20.32 -5.22
N LYS A 94 -5.41 21.56 -5.65
CA LYS A 94 -4.08 22.07 -6.00
C LYS A 94 -3.54 22.97 -4.90
N PHE A 95 -2.24 23.23 -4.95
CA PHE A 95 -1.56 24.10 -4.01
C PHE A 95 -0.86 25.26 -4.75
N SER A 96 -1.06 26.47 -4.24
CA SER A 96 -0.38 27.69 -4.68
C SER A 96 -0.17 28.62 -3.47
N LEU A 97 0.52 28.08 -2.45
CA LEU A 97 0.84 28.78 -1.23
C LEU A 97 1.97 29.79 -1.49
N GLY A 98 1.81 30.99 -0.96
CA GLY A 98 2.84 32.02 -1.06
C GLY A 98 4.05 31.72 -0.19
N GLY A 99 5.19 32.34 -0.53
CA GLY A 99 6.46 32.19 0.16
C GLY A 99 7.39 31.14 -0.48
N ASP A 100 8.66 31.22 -0.12
CA ASP A 100 9.69 30.31 -0.64
C ASP A 100 9.80 29.03 0.21
N GLY A 101 10.14 27.91 -0.42
CA GLY A 101 10.44 26.63 0.23
C GLY A 101 9.20 25.90 0.72
N VAL A 102 9.38 25.09 1.79
CA VAL A 102 8.34 24.23 2.31
C VAL A 102 7.26 24.99 3.04
N GLN A 103 6.03 24.85 2.60
CA GLN A 103 4.83 25.37 3.24
C GLN A 103 4.25 24.31 4.19
N THR A 104 3.98 24.68 5.45
CA THR A 104 3.47 23.75 6.45
C THR A 104 2.02 24.09 6.79
N ILE A 105 1.14 23.13 6.56
CA ILE A 105 -0.26 23.17 6.98
C ILE A 105 -0.35 22.37 8.29
N SER A 106 -0.82 23.03 9.35
CA SER A 106 -0.89 22.44 10.70
C SER A 106 -2.34 22.47 11.20
N PRO A 107 -3.14 21.43 10.92
CA PRO A 107 -4.51 21.37 11.41
C PRO A 107 -4.57 21.33 12.94
N ASN A 108 -5.52 22.06 13.53
CA ASN A 108 -5.78 22.06 14.98
C ASN A 108 -6.70 20.91 15.41
N THR A 109 -7.42 20.34 14.46
CA THR A 109 -8.31 19.17 14.61
C THR A 109 -8.17 18.28 13.38
N GLY A 110 -8.76 17.09 13.38
CA GLY A 110 -8.84 16.25 12.18
C GLY A 110 -9.38 17.02 10.98
N LEU A 111 -8.78 16.82 9.83
CA LEU A 111 -9.35 17.28 8.56
C LEU A 111 -10.64 16.50 8.26
N PRO A 112 -11.58 17.04 7.48
CA PRO A 112 -12.75 16.29 7.03
C PRO A 112 -12.35 15.00 6.31
N VAL A 113 -13.15 13.96 6.48
CA VAL A 113 -13.04 12.75 5.66
C VAL A 113 -13.40 13.11 4.22
N VAL A 114 -12.64 12.61 3.28
CA VAL A 114 -12.92 12.76 1.85
C VAL A 114 -13.95 11.71 1.44
N PHE A 115 -15.14 12.13 1.06
CA PHE A 115 -16.27 11.26 0.68
C PHE A 115 -16.57 11.27 -0.81
N GLU A 116 -16.02 12.26 -1.56
CA GLU A 116 -16.17 12.38 -3.00
C GLU A 116 -14.81 12.20 -3.70
N PRO A 117 -14.76 11.60 -4.90
CA PRO A 117 -13.53 11.36 -5.64
C PRO A 117 -12.69 12.62 -5.81
N VAL A 118 -11.42 12.56 -5.40
CA VAL A 118 -10.55 13.74 -5.42
C VAL A 118 -9.09 13.39 -5.78
N ASN A 119 -8.45 14.29 -6.52
CA ASN A 119 -7.02 14.28 -6.75
C ASN A 119 -6.35 15.38 -5.91
N ILE A 120 -5.67 15.00 -4.82
CA ILE A 120 -4.89 15.92 -3.96
C ILE A 120 -3.44 15.92 -4.43
N ASP A 121 -3.01 17.00 -5.10
CA ASP A 121 -1.72 17.06 -5.79
C ASP A 121 -0.79 18.15 -5.25
N GLY A 122 0.10 17.76 -4.34
CA GLY A 122 1.14 18.63 -3.76
C GLY A 122 2.22 19.08 -4.76
N TYR A 123 2.39 18.37 -5.88
CA TYR A 123 3.34 18.76 -6.92
C TYR A 123 2.91 19.99 -7.71
N THR A 124 1.67 20.42 -7.58
CA THR A 124 1.16 21.66 -8.16
C THR A 124 1.70 22.92 -7.47
N GLN A 125 2.25 22.79 -6.25
CA GLN A 125 2.92 23.90 -5.55
C GLN A 125 4.09 24.41 -6.39
N PRO A 126 4.17 25.72 -6.69
CA PRO A 126 5.28 26.28 -7.47
C PRO A 126 6.64 25.91 -6.91
N GLY A 127 7.50 25.33 -7.75
CA GLY A 127 8.84 24.86 -7.40
C GLY A 127 8.91 23.39 -6.93
N ALA A 128 7.79 22.72 -6.72
CA ALA A 128 7.77 21.28 -6.46
C ALA A 128 8.10 20.47 -7.73
N SER A 129 8.61 19.24 -7.56
CA SER A 129 8.88 18.35 -8.69
C SER A 129 8.82 16.89 -8.26
N GLU A 130 8.36 16.04 -9.16
CA GLU A 130 8.30 14.60 -9.00
C GLU A 130 9.69 13.95 -9.02
N ASN A 131 9.79 12.73 -8.48
CA ASN A 131 10.99 11.93 -8.60
C ASN A 131 11.20 11.45 -10.05
N THR A 132 12.44 11.52 -10.53
CA THR A 132 12.85 11.05 -11.86
C THR A 132 13.90 9.94 -11.81
N LEU A 133 14.35 9.56 -10.61
CA LEU A 133 15.43 8.58 -10.43
C LEU A 133 14.87 7.17 -10.30
N ALA A 134 15.40 6.26 -11.10
CA ALA A 134 15.11 4.82 -10.97
C ALA A 134 15.59 4.25 -9.62
N VAL A 135 16.69 4.79 -9.05
CA VAL A 135 17.23 4.44 -7.74
C VAL A 135 17.50 5.71 -6.95
N GLY A 136 17.11 5.74 -5.70
CA GLY A 136 17.03 6.96 -4.91
C GLY A 136 15.78 7.77 -5.26
N ASP A 137 15.63 8.92 -4.62
CA ASP A 137 14.50 9.82 -4.83
C ASP A 137 14.97 11.27 -4.80
N ASN A 138 14.72 12.01 -5.88
CA ASN A 138 15.05 13.42 -6.02
C ASN A 138 13.82 14.33 -6.03
N ALA A 139 12.65 13.84 -5.65
CA ALA A 139 11.45 14.65 -5.52
C ALA A 139 11.70 15.88 -4.64
N VAL A 140 11.08 16.99 -5.02
CA VAL A 140 11.04 18.21 -4.24
C VAL A 140 9.61 18.41 -3.74
N LEU A 141 9.37 18.01 -2.48
CA LEU A 141 8.09 18.17 -1.82
C LEU A 141 8.08 19.54 -1.11
N LEU A 142 7.11 20.37 -1.41
CA LEU A 142 6.97 21.71 -0.82
C LEU A 142 5.72 21.86 0.06
N ILE A 143 4.86 20.86 0.11
CA ILE A 143 3.70 20.82 1.01
C ILE A 143 3.95 19.82 2.13
N ARG A 144 3.94 20.31 3.37
CA ARG A 144 3.99 19.49 4.58
C ARG A 144 2.69 19.60 5.34
N LEU A 145 2.06 18.46 5.59
CA LEU A 145 0.93 18.33 6.50
C LEU A 145 1.44 17.84 7.87
N ASP A 146 1.22 18.63 8.92
CA ASP A 146 1.83 18.44 10.23
C ASP A 146 0.78 18.26 11.32
N GLY A 147 0.61 17.03 11.79
CA GLY A 147 -0.41 16.63 12.76
C GLY A 147 -0.12 16.95 14.23
N LYS A 148 0.94 17.70 14.56
CA LYS A 148 1.32 17.95 15.96
C LYS A 148 0.17 18.47 16.83
N ALA A 149 -0.71 19.28 16.27
CA ALA A 149 -1.84 19.88 16.96
C ALA A 149 -3.19 19.15 16.73
N ALA A 150 -3.24 18.19 15.81
CA ALA A 150 -4.48 17.58 15.35
C ALA A 150 -5.09 16.53 16.32
N GLY A 151 -4.43 16.23 17.42
CA GLY A 151 -4.91 15.26 18.42
C GLY A 151 -4.87 13.81 17.88
N PHE A 152 -6.00 13.08 18.05
CA PHE A 152 -6.11 11.66 17.64
C PHE A 152 -6.51 11.45 16.17
N ALA A 153 -6.38 12.46 15.34
CA ALA A 153 -6.77 12.40 13.94
C ALA A 153 -5.70 11.79 13.03
N SER A 154 -6.12 11.35 11.86
CA SER A 154 -5.26 11.05 10.70
C SER A 154 -4.93 12.33 9.93
N GLY A 155 -3.87 12.30 9.12
CA GLY A 155 -3.51 13.40 8.24
C GLY A 155 -4.56 13.62 7.14
N LEU A 156 -4.78 12.58 6.35
CA LEU A 156 -5.89 12.50 5.40
C LEU A 156 -6.61 11.17 5.60
N ASN A 157 -7.93 11.19 5.53
CA ASN A 157 -8.74 9.98 5.53
C ASN A 157 -9.64 9.99 4.28
N ILE A 158 -9.42 9.02 3.40
CA ILE A 158 -10.10 8.90 2.12
C ILE A 158 -11.12 7.76 2.23
N ALA A 159 -12.38 8.08 2.02
CA ALA A 159 -13.48 7.13 1.96
C ALA A 159 -14.16 7.15 0.56
N ALA A 160 -13.59 7.88 -0.38
CA ALA A 160 -14.06 8.00 -1.75
C ALA A 160 -13.20 7.16 -2.68
N ASP A 161 -13.85 6.40 -3.56
CA ASP A 161 -13.21 5.63 -4.60
C ASP A 161 -12.46 6.51 -5.61
N ASP A 162 -11.61 5.90 -6.43
CA ASP A 162 -10.91 6.53 -7.55
C ASP A 162 -10.10 7.79 -7.18
N SER A 163 -9.78 7.98 -5.90
CA SER A 163 -9.03 9.13 -5.39
C SER A 163 -7.53 8.96 -5.53
N THR A 164 -6.82 10.09 -5.68
CA THR A 164 -5.35 10.10 -5.73
C THR A 164 -4.79 11.09 -4.71
N VAL A 165 -3.75 10.68 -3.95
CA VAL A 165 -3.00 11.57 -3.06
C VAL A 165 -1.53 11.50 -3.42
N ARG A 166 -0.93 12.65 -3.77
CA ARG A 166 0.47 12.70 -4.20
C ARG A 166 1.20 13.98 -3.80
N GLY A 167 2.52 13.89 -3.70
CA GLY A 167 3.38 15.05 -3.54
C GLY A 167 3.37 15.71 -2.15
N LEU A 168 2.96 14.99 -1.10
CA LEU A 168 2.86 15.49 0.25
C LEU A 168 3.91 14.88 1.18
N SER A 169 4.42 15.68 2.13
CA SER A 169 5.08 15.16 3.32
C SER A 169 4.08 15.19 4.48
N VAL A 170 3.69 14.02 5.00
CA VAL A 170 2.68 13.89 6.07
C VAL A 170 3.35 13.38 7.35
N THR A 171 3.26 14.18 8.42
CA THR A 171 4.08 13.97 9.62
C THR A 171 3.32 14.21 10.91
N ARG A 172 3.74 13.55 12.00
CA ARG A 172 3.34 13.79 13.38
C ARG A 172 1.86 13.53 13.72
N PHE A 173 1.16 12.73 12.94
CA PHE A 173 -0.12 12.16 13.30
C PHE A 173 0.11 10.91 14.15
N SER A 174 0.67 11.12 15.35
CA SER A 174 1.29 10.05 16.15
C SER A 174 0.29 9.07 16.77
N PHE A 175 -0.98 9.41 16.84
CA PHE A 175 -2.03 8.55 17.40
C PHE A 175 -2.87 7.83 16.36
N SER A 176 -2.63 8.14 15.07
CA SER A 176 -3.35 7.56 13.94
C SER A 176 -2.41 7.41 12.74
N GLY A 177 -2.90 7.53 11.53
CA GLY A 177 -2.09 7.39 10.31
C GLY A 177 -1.80 8.70 9.60
N GLY A 178 -0.74 8.71 8.82
CA GLY A 178 -0.48 9.81 7.87
C GLY A 178 -1.59 9.90 6.83
N ILE A 179 -1.86 8.79 6.15
CA ILE A 179 -2.98 8.64 5.20
C ILE A 179 -3.76 7.37 5.53
N GLY A 180 -5.08 7.44 5.52
CA GLY A 180 -5.98 6.30 5.68
C GLY A 180 -6.89 6.14 4.47
N LEU A 181 -7.11 4.89 4.05
CA LEU A 181 -8.15 4.48 3.11
C LEU A 181 -9.20 3.71 3.90
N SER A 182 -10.46 4.18 3.89
CA SER A 182 -11.55 3.62 4.69
C SER A 182 -12.70 3.17 3.79
N GLY A 183 -12.67 1.91 3.33
CA GLY A 183 -13.61 1.35 2.36
C GLY A 183 -13.46 1.91 0.94
N ALA A 184 -12.42 2.68 0.67
CA ALA A 184 -12.20 3.31 -0.63
C ALA A 184 -11.52 2.35 -1.62
N ASP A 185 -11.99 2.33 -2.86
CA ASP A 185 -11.55 1.46 -3.94
C ASP A 185 -10.74 2.21 -5.00
N ASN A 186 -9.86 1.50 -5.70
CA ASN A 186 -9.10 1.99 -6.86
C ASN A 186 -8.25 3.26 -6.59
N CYS A 187 -7.98 3.59 -5.35
CA CYS A 187 -7.21 4.78 -4.98
C CYS A 187 -5.73 4.62 -5.30
N LYS A 188 -5.05 5.76 -5.50
CA LYS A 188 -3.59 5.83 -5.70
C LYS A 188 -2.94 6.71 -4.66
N ILE A 189 -1.99 6.15 -3.93
CA ILE A 189 -1.17 6.88 -2.96
C ILE A 189 0.27 6.83 -3.46
N GLU A 190 0.74 7.92 -4.07
CA GLU A 190 2.00 7.91 -4.82
C GLU A 190 2.84 9.18 -4.61
N GLY A 191 4.16 9.04 -4.63
CA GLY A 191 5.08 10.19 -4.56
C GLY A 191 5.04 10.96 -3.24
N ASN A 192 4.60 10.35 -2.13
CA ASN A 192 4.50 11.00 -0.82
C ASN A 192 5.65 10.58 0.11
N PHE A 193 5.97 11.45 1.07
CA PHE A 193 6.87 11.13 2.19
C PHE A 193 6.05 11.05 3.48
N LEU A 194 5.87 9.85 4.02
CA LEU A 194 5.02 9.56 5.18
C LEU A 194 5.88 9.25 6.40
N GLY A 195 5.85 10.14 7.41
CA GLY A 195 6.61 10.02 8.66
C GLY A 195 7.98 10.69 8.66
N THR A 196 8.40 11.27 7.54
CA THR A 196 9.66 11.99 7.41
C THR A 196 9.48 13.37 6.79
N SER A 197 10.46 14.24 6.93
CA SER A 197 10.44 15.61 6.40
C SER A 197 10.35 15.61 4.86
N PRO A 198 10.00 16.76 4.23
CA PRO A 198 10.04 16.93 2.78
C PRO A 198 11.42 16.63 2.15
N ARG A 199 12.48 16.55 2.96
CA ARG A 199 13.82 16.12 2.50
C ARG A 199 14.00 14.59 2.47
N GLY A 200 13.06 13.83 3.07
CA GLY A 200 13.11 12.36 3.12
C GLY A 200 14.25 11.75 3.95
N THR A 201 14.78 12.51 4.93
CA THR A 201 15.98 12.11 5.68
C THR A 201 15.89 12.37 7.18
N THR A 202 14.79 12.91 7.69
CA THR A 202 14.71 13.37 9.08
C THR A 202 13.82 12.44 9.91
N ALA A 203 14.38 11.84 10.95
CA ALA A 203 13.69 11.07 11.97
C ALA A 203 12.90 11.96 12.95
N GLY A 204 12.05 11.32 13.79
CA GLY A 204 11.30 11.99 14.87
C GLY A 204 10.09 12.80 14.39
N LEU A 205 9.62 12.54 13.19
CA LEU A 205 8.44 13.14 12.58
C LEU A 205 7.35 12.11 12.26
N GLY A 206 7.44 10.91 12.83
CA GLY A 206 6.61 9.77 12.51
C GLY A 206 5.13 9.96 12.86
N ASN A 207 4.32 9.21 12.14
CA ASN A 207 2.92 8.97 12.41
C ASN A 207 2.75 7.67 13.21
N GLY A 208 1.57 7.36 13.72
CA GLY A 208 1.26 6.03 14.25
C GLY A 208 1.42 4.99 13.14
N PHE A 209 0.70 5.15 12.05
CA PHE A 209 0.90 4.43 10.80
C PHE A 209 1.35 5.41 9.71
N GLY A 210 2.31 5.02 8.86
CA GLY A 210 2.59 5.82 7.67
C GLY A 210 1.35 5.88 6.78
N LEU A 211 0.80 4.71 6.48
CA LEU A 211 -0.44 4.50 5.75
C LEU A 211 -1.23 3.34 6.37
N TYR A 212 -2.57 3.42 6.37
CA TYR A 212 -3.41 2.30 6.75
C TYR A 212 -4.61 2.16 5.80
N LEU A 213 -5.06 0.91 5.63
CA LEU A 213 -6.29 0.56 4.92
C LEU A 213 -7.20 -0.15 5.90
N GLN A 214 -8.46 0.22 5.93
CA GLN A 214 -9.46 -0.40 6.82
C GLN A 214 -10.83 -0.44 6.17
N ASN A 215 -11.66 -1.34 6.65
CA ASN A 215 -13.07 -1.40 6.25
C ASN A 215 -13.78 -0.10 6.58
N HIS A 216 -14.82 0.23 5.82
CA HIS A 216 -15.57 1.47 6.00
C HIS A 216 -16.24 1.51 7.39
N PHE A 217 -16.17 2.64 8.09
CA PHE A 217 -16.67 2.78 9.48
C PHE A 217 -18.16 2.46 9.62
N ALA A 218 -18.97 2.91 8.67
CA ALA A 218 -20.43 2.72 8.72
C ALA A 218 -20.88 1.41 8.08
N ASN A 219 -20.02 0.76 7.30
CA ASN A 219 -20.28 -0.51 6.64
C ASN A 219 -19.05 -1.42 6.71
N PRO A 220 -18.87 -2.21 7.80
CA PRO A 220 -17.70 -3.06 7.96
C PRO A 220 -17.51 -4.16 6.90
N SER A 221 -18.52 -4.42 6.06
CA SER A 221 -18.39 -5.33 4.91
C SER A 221 -17.82 -4.65 3.66
N ASP A 222 -17.64 -3.34 3.69
CA ASP A 222 -17.06 -2.53 2.64
C ASP A 222 -15.56 -2.40 2.89
N SER A 223 -14.81 -3.24 2.21
CA SER A 223 -13.36 -3.41 2.39
C SER A 223 -12.61 -2.69 1.26
N PRO A 224 -11.50 -2.01 1.54
CA PRO A 224 -10.71 -1.32 0.51
C PRO A 224 -10.26 -2.30 -0.58
N LEU A 225 -10.63 -2.03 -1.83
CA LEU A 225 -10.40 -2.92 -2.96
C LEU A 225 -9.49 -2.28 -4.01
N ALA A 226 -8.53 -3.06 -4.52
CA ALA A 226 -7.73 -2.74 -5.70
C ALA A 226 -6.95 -1.40 -5.63
N ASN A 227 -6.64 -0.91 -4.42
CA ASN A 227 -5.85 0.30 -4.23
C ASN A 227 -4.38 0.05 -4.57
N THR A 228 -3.69 1.09 -5.05
CA THR A 228 -2.27 1.05 -5.38
C THR A 228 -1.48 2.03 -4.51
N ILE A 229 -0.56 1.51 -3.72
CA ILE A 229 0.38 2.28 -2.90
C ILE A 229 1.73 2.28 -3.60
N GLY A 230 2.15 3.43 -4.14
CA GLY A 230 3.32 3.55 -4.99
C GLY A 230 3.02 3.20 -6.45
N GLY A 231 3.95 2.51 -7.10
CA GLY A 231 3.83 2.09 -8.49
C GLY A 231 5.17 1.72 -9.11
N ALA A 232 5.13 1.24 -10.34
CA ALA A 232 6.33 0.78 -11.07
C ALA A 232 7.12 1.92 -11.73
N SER A 233 6.71 3.16 -11.58
CA SER A 233 7.41 4.32 -12.13
C SER A 233 8.11 5.13 -11.02
N PRO A 234 9.20 5.84 -11.31
CA PRO A 234 9.94 6.60 -10.31
C PRO A 234 9.10 7.62 -9.55
N GLU A 235 8.24 8.36 -10.25
CA GLU A 235 7.37 9.40 -9.70
C GLU A 235 6.33 8.89 -8.72
N ALA A 236 5.95 7.60 -8.84
CA ALA A 236 4.97 6.98 -7.96
C ALA A 236 5.56 6.53 -6.60
N ARG A 237 6.89 6.55 -6.44
CA ARG A 237 7.56 6.07 -5.24
C ARG A 237 7.17 6.85 -4.00
N ASN A 238 6.65 6.17 -2.97
CA ASN A 238 6.56 6.75 -1.64
C ASN A 238 7.81 6.43 -0.80
N VAL A 239 8.13 7.34 0.14
CA VAL A 239 9.06 7.08 1.25
C VAL A 239 8.23 6.99 2.53
N ILE A 240 8.16 5.80 3.12
CA ILE A 240 7.28 5.49 4.27
C ILE A 240 8.17 5.07 5.45
N SER A 241 8.59 6.04 6.25
CA SER A 241 9.73 5.86 7.16
C SER A 241 9.61 6.71 8.41
N GLY A 242 10.16 6.21 9.52
CA GLY A 242 10.16 6.91 10.79
C GLY A 242 8.83 6.87 11.56
N ASN A 243 7.84 6.11 11.09
CA ASN A 243 6.55 5.90 11.74
C ASN A 243 6.64 4.83 12.86
N SER A 244 5.54 4.57 13.57
CA SER A 244 5.46 3.36 14.37
C SER A 244 5.42 2.13 13.45
N THR A 245 4.42 2.01 12.59
CA THR A 245 4.37 1.00 11.51
C THR A 245 4.33 1.70 10.16
N GLY A 246 5.00 1.13 9.14
CA GLY A 246 5.01 1.73 7.81
C GLY A 246 3.64 1.68 7.15
N ILE A 247 3.15 0.50 6.81
CA ILE A 247 1.83 0.26 6.20
C ILE A 247 1.09 -0.79 7.01
N THR A 248 -0.18 -0.56 7.33
CA THR A 248 -1.04 -1.54 8.00
C THR A 248 -2.34 -1.76 7.23
N PHE A 249 -2.68 -3.01 7.02
CA PHE A 249 -3.96 -3.44 6.48
C PHE A 249 -4.83 -3.97 7.62
N PHE A 250 -5.96 -3.32 7.88
CA PHE A 250 -7.04 -3.76 8.78
C PHE A 250 -8.24 -4.29 7.98
N GLY A 251 -8.00 -5.07 6.93
CA GLY A 251 -8.93 -5.54 5.94
C GLY A 251 -8.51 -5.11 4.53
N GLY A 252 -9.25 -5.55 3.54
CA GLY A 252 -9.04 -5.19 2.14
C GLY A 252 -8.74 -6.37 1.23
N LEU A 253 -8.96 -6.15 -0.06
CA LEU A 253 -8.86 -7.15 -1.10
C LEU A 253 -8.10 -6.60 -2.31
N GLU A 254 -7.21 -7.40 -2.90
CA GLU A 254 -6.49 -7.12 -4.17
C GLU A 254 -5.67 -5.81 -4.16
N ASN A 255 -5.29 -5.31 -2.98
CA ASN A 255 -4.49 -4.10 -2.88
C ASN A 255 -3.03 -4.35 -3.29
N LYS A 256 -2.35 -3.32 -3.84
CA LYS A 256 -0.99 -3.40 -4.35
C LYS A 256 -0.05 -2.43 -3.63
N VAL A 257 1.13 -2.91 -3.29
CA VAL A 257 2.22 -2.09 -2.72
C VAL A 257 3.46 -2.25 -3.59
N GLU A 258 3.79 -1.25 -4.38
CA GLU A 258 4.82 -1.35 -5.42
C GLU A 258 5.80 -0.16 -5.39
N GLY A 259 7.09 -0.43 -5.60
CA GLY A 259 8.11 0.58 -5.86
C GLY A 259 8.48 1.51 -4.69
N ASN A 260 7.99 1.24 -3.49
CA ASN A 260 8.18 2.11 -2.32
C ASN A 260 9.50 1.86 -1.59
N TYR A 261 9.92 2.87 -0.84
CA TYR A 261 10.96 2.78 0.19
C TYR A 261 10.29 2.78 1.57
N ILE A 262 10.43 1.69 2.32
CA ILE A 262 9.78 1.47 3.62
C ILE A 262 10.85 1.20 4.67
N GLY A 263 11.07 2.18 5.58
CA GLY A 263 12.09 2.12 6.61
C GLY A 263 13.46 2.65 6.18
N THR A 264 13.57 3.26 5.00
CA THR A 264 14.81 3.90 4.54
C THR A 264 14.63 5.39 4.34
N THR A 265 15.72 6.14 4.29
CA THR A 265 15.70 7.49 3.73
C THR A 265 15.32 7.45 2.25
N LYS A 266 15.10 8.60 1.65
CA LYS A 266 14.86 8.71 0.21
C LYS A 266 16.00 8.20 -0.68
N SER A 267 17.16 7.84 -0.10
CA SER A 267 18.24 7.17 -0.84
C SER A 267 17.94 5.71 -1.16
N GLY A 268 17.03 5.06 -0.40
CA GLY A 268 16.71 3.64 -0.46
C GLY A 268 17.76 2.72 0.16
N ILE A 269 18.80 3.27 0.81
CA ILE A 269 19.92 2.49 1.39
C ILE A 269 20.28 2.88 2.82
N ASP A 270 19.95 4.09 3.26
CA ASP A 270 20.28 4.58 4.60
C ASP A 270 19.10 4.35 5.55
N ASP A 271 19.43 4.11 6.82
CA ASP A 271 18.45 3.81 7.87
C ASP A 271 17.52 5.01 8.19
N LEU A 272 16.24 4.77 8.16
CA LEU A 272 15.19 5.61 8.71
C LEU A 272 13.99 4.74 9.12
N GLY A 273 14.26 3.66 9.85
CA GLY A 273 13.32 2.61 10.18
C GLY A 273 12.00 3.09 10.79
N ASN A 274 10.93 2.36 10.51
CA ASN A 274 9.73 2.42 11.30
C ASN A 274 9.99 1.64 12.61
N SER A 275 9.48 2.10 13.76
CA SER A 275 9.88 1.56 15.06
C SER A 275 9.32 0.14 15.34
N ALA A 276 8.26 -0.26 14.64
CA ALA A 276 7.72 -1.62 14.63
C ALA A 276 7.93 -2.24 13.24
N ARG A 277 6.89 -2.77 12.60
CA ARG A 277 6.97 -3.46 11.30
C ARG A 277 7.08 -2.49 10.13
N GLY A 278 7.72 -2.95 9.05
CA GLY A 278 7.65 -2.26 7.76
C GLY A 278 6.24 -2.30 7.20
N MET A 279 5.66 -3.50 7.15
CA MET A 279 4.28 -3.74 6.76
C MET A 279 3.62 -4.74 7.71
N GLU A 280 2.32 -4.56 7.94
CA GLU A 280 1.51 -5.45 8.77
C GLU A 280 0.18 -5.74 8.08
N VAL A 281 -0.17 -7.03 7.92
CA VAL A 281 -1.38 -7.50 7.25
C VAL A 281 -2.26 -8.20 8.29
N LEU A 282 -3.38 -7.56 8.64
CA LEU A 282 -4.29 -7.96 9.70
C LEU A 282 -5.71 -8.22 9.17
N ALA A 283 -6.55 -8.83 9.99
CA ALA A 283 -8.01 -8.83 9.90
C ALA A 283 -8.56 -9.15 8.50
N GLU A 284 -8.66 -10.41 8.13
CA GLU A 284 -9.31 -10.88 6.87
C GLU A 284 -8.82 -10.20 5.58
N THR A 285 -7.61 -9.61 5.63
CA THR A 285 -6.99 -9.01 4.44
C THR A 285 -6.62 -10.11 3.46
N ARG A 286 -6.98 -9.96 2.18
CA ARG A 286 -6.78 -11.00 1.16
C ARG A 286 -6.14 -10.45 -0.11
N ASP A 287 -5.38 -11.32 -0.78
CA ASP A 287 -4.85 -11.12 -2.13
C ASP A 287 -4.03 -9.82 -2.28
N VAL A 288 -3.28 -9.44 -1.22
CA VAL A 288 -2.38 -8.29 -1.28
C VAL A 288 -1.15 -8.63 -2.11
N SER A 289 -0.86 -7.79 -3.10
CA SER A 289 0.35 -7.90 -3.91
C SER A 289 1.42 -6.95 -3.41
N ILE A 290 2.53 -7.49 -2.88
CA ILE A 290 3.65 -6.72 -2.32
C ILE A 290 4.87 -6.87 -3.23
N GLY A 291 5.19 -5.85 -4.01
CA GLY A 291 6.28 -5.85 -4.97
C GLY A 291 5.88 -6.40 -6.33
N GLY A 292 6.88 -6.77 -7.10
CA GLY A 292 6.69 -7.23 -8.49
C GLY A 292 8.03 -7.32 -9.23
N THR A 293 8.00 -7.18 -10.54
CA THR A 293 9.19 -7.20 -11.38
C THR A 293 9.75 -5.80 -11.60
N GLY A 294 11.06 -5.68 -11.81
CA GLY A 294 11.68 -4.40 -12.18
C GLY A 294 11.49 -3.32 -11.11
N ALA A 295 10.92 -2.20 -11.49
CA ALA A 295 10.71 -1.04 -10.62
C ALA A 295 9.53 -1.18 -9.64
N ALA A 296 8.66 -2.17 -9.83
CA ALA A 296 7.59 -2.48 -8.88
C ALA A 296 8.11 -3.07 -7.54
N ARG A 297 9.39 -3.41 -7.43
CA ARG A 297 10.00 -3.91 -6.20
C ARG A 297 10.05 -2.85 -5.13
N ASN A 298 9.59 -3.18 -3.93
CA ASN A 298 9.82 -2.33 -2.77
C ASN A 298 11.22 -2.59 -2.16
N THR A 299 11.75 -1.57 -1.48
CA THR A 299 12.82 -1.74 -0.50
C THR A 299 12.21 -1.66 0.89
N ILE A 300 12.34 -2.72 1.70
CA ILE A 300 11.76 -2.83 3.05
C ILE A 300 12.91 -3.13 4.02
N ALA A 301 13.37 -2.12 4.75
CA ALA A 301 14.59 -2.28 5.52
C ALA A 301 14.61 -1.42 6.78
N PHE A 302 15.45 -1.83 7.74
CA PHE A 302 15.73 -1.14 9.00
C PHE A 302 14.53 -0.96 9.94
N ASN A 303 13.41 -1.63 9.67
CA ASN A 303 12.26 -1.59 10.56
C ASN A 303 12.58 -2.33 11.88
N GLY A 304 12.05 -1.83 13.00
CA GLY A 304 12.40 -2.32 14.34
C GLY A 304 11.93 -3.75 14.63
N GLN A 305 10.96 -4.26 13.88
CA GLN A 305 10.45 -5.63 13.89
C GLN A 305 10.55 -6.24 12.50
N ASP A 306 9.54 -7.00 12.05
CA ASP A 306 9.57 -7.70 10.78
C ASP A 306 9.49 -6.74 9.58
N GLY A 307 10.06 -7.18 8.45
CA GLY A 307 9.88 -6.48 7.19
C GLY A 307 8.40 -6.48 6.77
N VAL A 308 7.81 -7.67 6.65
CA VAL A 308 6.38 -7.91 6.38
C VAL A 308 5.88 -8.94 7.39
N GLY A 309 4.94 -8.57 8.25
CA GLY A 309 4.28 -9.48 9.18
C GLY A 309 2.83 -9.74 8.78
N ILE A 310 2.41 -11.00 8.82
CA ILE A 310 1.03 -11.46 8.59
C ILE A 310 0.59 -12.29 9.80
N PRO A 311 0.29 -11.66 10.95
CA PRO A 311 -0.04 -12.40 12.17
C PRO A 311 -1.48 -12.94 12.22
N SER A 312 -2.38 -12.45 11.35
CA SER A 312 -3.80 -12.82 11.36
C SER A 312 -4.03 -14.11 10.57
N ALA A 313 -4.54 -15.15 11.22
CA ALA A 313 -4.79 -16.44 10.60
C ALA A 313 -5.78 -16.38 9.42
N ASP A 314 -6.66 -15.38 9.41
CA ASP A 314 -7.68 -15.20 8.36
C ASP A 314 -7.15 -14.39 7.16
N SER A 315 -5.89 -13.92 7.21
CA SER A 315 -5.26 -13.18 6.12
C SER A 315 -4.48 -14.12 5.20
N THR A 316 -4.96 -14.29 3.97
CA THR A 316 -4.43 -15.23 2.98
C THR A 316 -4.28 -14.58 1.61
N GLY A 317 -3.61 -15.26 0.68
CA GLY A 317 -3.45 -14.77 -0.69
C GLY A 317 -2.35 -13.71 -0.86
N SER A 318 -1.64 -13.34 0.21
CA SER A 318 -0.61 -12.30 0.10
C SER A 318 0.60 -12.79 -0.71
N SER A 319 0.87 -12.09 -1.81
CA SER A 319 1.96 -12.34 -2.74
C SER A 319 3.13 -11.39 -2.48
N ILE A 320 4.25 -11.89 -1.97
CA ILE A 320 5.44 -11.08 -1.66
C ILE A 320 6.52 -11.34 -2.69
N MET A 321 6.60 -10.46 -3.71
CA MET A 321 7.32 -10.74 -4.95
C MET A 321 8.59 -9.89 -5.11
N SER A 322 9.76 -10.54 -5.10
CA SER A 322 11.03 -9.99 -5.58
C SER A 322 11.50 -8.69 -4.89
N ASN A 323 10.91 -8.31 -3.76
CA ASN A 323 11.33 -7.14 -2.99
C ASN A 323 12.77 -7.23 -2.51
N SER A 324 13.35 -6.10 -2.13
CA SER A 324 14.60 -6.03 -1.39
C SER A 324 14.28 -5.88 0.10
N ILE A 325 14.32 -6.97 0.86
CA ILE A 325 14.00 -7.01 2.29
C ILE A 325 15.30 -7.29 3.05
N PHE A 326 15.71 -6.38 3.96
CA PHE A 326 16.98 -6.54 4.66
C PHE A 326 17.13 -5.64 5.88
N SER A 327 17.93 -6.09 6.86
CA SER A 327 18.29 -5.34 8.08
C SER A 327 17.06 -4.95 8.92
N ASN A 328 15.98 -5.71 8.88
CA ASN A 328 14.88 -5.54 9.80
C ASN A 328 15.22 -6.18 11.15
N GLY A 329 14.58 -5.73 12.24
CA GLY A 329 14.88 -6.21 13.59
C GLY A 329 14.30 -7.59 13.90
N GLY A 330 13.27 -8.01 13.16
CA GLY A 330 12.64 -9.34 13.17
C GLY A 330 12.94 -10.13 11.91
N LEU A 331 11.97 -10.95 11.47
CA LEU A 331 12.06 -11.68 10.22
C LEU A 331 11.80 -10.77 9.01
N GLY A 332 12.38 -11.13 7.87
CA GLY A 332 12.03 -10.43 6.61
C GLY A 332 10.56 -10.62 6.23
N ILE A 333 10.05 -11.84 6.40
CA ILE A 333 8.63 -12.22 6.29
C ILE A 333 8.32 -13.08 7.51
N ASP A 334 7.26 -12.76 8.26
CA ASP A 334 6.81 -13.46 9.47
C ASP A 334 5.32 -13.82 9.33
N LEU A 335 5.00 -15.12 9.37
CA LEU A 335 3.65 -15.65 9.20
C LEU A 335 3.12 -16.20 10.54
N GLY A 336 1.94 -15.78 10.96
CA GLY A 336 1.30 -16.29 12.17
C GLY A 336 1.96 -15.80 13.45
N ALA A 337 2.35 -16.73 14.31
CA ALA A 337 3.02 -16.43 15.57
C ALA A 337 4.44 -15.92 15.32
N SER A 338 4.89 -14.97 16.15
CA SER A 338 6.22 -14.39 16.00
C SER A 338 7.33 -15.44 15.94
N GLY A 339 8.19 -15.33 14.93
CA GLY A 339 9.31 -16.21 14.67
C GLY A 339 8.99 -17.24 13.60
N ARG A 340 10.04 -17.84 13.00
CA ARG A 340 9.90 -18.71 11.84
C ARG A 340 9.02 -19.94 12.13
N THR A 341 7.97 -20.11 11.34
CA THR A 341 7.09 -21.30 11.35
C THR A 341 7.83 -22.50 10.77
N ALA A 342 7.77 -23.65 11.44
CA ALA A 342 8.40 -24.87 10.92
C ALA A 342 7.56 -25.45 9.78
N ASN A 343 8.24 -25.92 8.72
CA ASN A 343 7.57 -26.68 7.66
C ASN A 343 6.94 -27.95 8.23
N ASP A 344 5.75 -28.30 7.76
CA ASP A 344 5.04 -29.56 8.07
C ASP A 344 4.90 -30.43 6.81
N PRO A 345 4.54 -31.72 6.95
CA PRO A 345 4.33 -32.59 5.81
C PRO A 345 3.16 -32.15 4.94
N ASP A 346 3.42 -32.04 3.63
CA ASP A 346 2.43 -31.70 2.61
C ASP A 346 1.72 -30.36 2.80
N ASP A 347 2.26 -29.48 3.68
CA ASP A 347 1.71 -28.14 3.94
C ASP A 347 0.24 -28.22 4.41
N ALA A 348 0.00 -29.06 5.39
CA ALA A 348 -1.35 -29.43 5.82
C ALA A 348 -1.95 -28.44 6.84
N ASP A 349 -1.13 -27.60 7.46
CA ASP A 349 -1.57 -26.60 8.41
C ASP A 349 -2.26 -25.42 7.70
N THR A 350 -2.96 -24.60 8.48
CA THR A 350 -3.72 -23.45 7.97
C THR A 350 -3.45 -22.23 8.84
N GLY A 351 -3.61 -21.05 8.26
CA GLY A 351 -3.37 -19.78 8.95
C GLY A 351 -2.99 -18.68 8.00
N SER A 352 -2.20 -17.76 8.48
CA SER A 352 -1.67 -16.62 7.72
C SER A 352 -0.94 -17.10 6.46
N ASN A 353 -1.39 -16.67 5.29
CA ASN A 353 -0.86 -17.17 4.02
C ASN A 353 -0.79 -18.71 3.97
N ASN A 354 -1.75 -19.40 4.60
CA ASN A 354 -1.81 -20.86 4.80
C ASN A 354 -0.57 -21.43 5.48
N LEU A 355 0.25 -20.62 6.17
CA LEU A 355 1.55 -20.99 6.76
C LEU A 355 2.50 -21.66 5.76
N GLN A 356 2.40 -21.27 4.50
CA GLN A 356 3.08 -21.86 3.35
C GLN A 356 4.51 -22.29 3.64
N ASN A 357 4.81 -23.55 3.40
CA ASN A 357 6.14 -24.13 3.58
C ASN A 357 7.20 -23.45 2.72
N PHE A 358 8.35 -23.13 3.31
CA PHE A 358 9.49 -22.57 2.60
C PHE A 358 10.46 -23.63 2.05
N PRO A 359 11.25 -23.33 0.98
CA PRO A 359 12.22 -24.25 0.41
C PRO A 359 13.35 -24.61 1.40
N VAL A 360 13.80 -25.85 1.42
CA VAL A 360 14.97 -26.32 2.20
C VAL A 360 16.20 -26.36 1.30
N LEU A 361 17.16 -25.45 1.54
CA LEU A 361 18.39 -25.34 0.75
C LEU A 361 19.45 -26.35 1.22
N SER A 362 19.78 -27.34 0.40
CA SER A 362 20.79 -28.38 0.71
C SER A 362 22.22 -27.92 0.39
N SER A 363 22.44 -27.20 -0.72
CA SER A 363 23.74 -26.69 -1.10
C SER A 363 23.68 -25.39 -1.90
N ALA A 364 24.73 -24.57 -1.74
CA ALA A 364 24.98 -23.40 -2.58
C ALA A 364 26.49 -23.33 -2.89
N THR A 365 26.86 -23.56 -4.15
CA THR A 365 28.26 -23.60 -4.59
C THR A 365 28.50 -22.63 -5.74
N THR A 366 29.69 -22.09 -5.83
CA THR A 366 30.10 -21.24 -6.95
C THR A 366 31.42 -21.71 -7.54
N SER A 367 31.46 -21.81 -8.85
CA SER A 367 32.66 -22.10 -9.66
C SER A 367 33.24 -20.81 -10.23
N SER A 368 34.21 -20.92 -11.12
CA SER A 368 34.72 -19.78 -11.90
C SER A 368 33.64 -19.17 -12.81
N ARG A 369 32.66 -19.95 -13.25
CA ARG A 369 31.67 -19.56 -14.28
C ARG A 369 30.26 -19.32 -13.75
N SER A 370 29.80 -20.06 -12.74
CA SER A 370 28.41 -20.04 -12.33
C SER A 370 28.23 -20.35 -10.84
N THR A 371 27.06 -19.98 -10.32
CA THR A 371 26.58 -20.41 -9.00
C THR A 371 25.51 -21.47 -9.21
N THR A 372 25.51 -22.51 -8.37
CA THR A 372 24.49 -23.57 -8.36
C THR A 372 23.90 -23.67 -6.96
N ILE A 373 22.60 -23.61 -6.86
CA ILE A 373 21.80 -23.73 -5.63
C ILE A 373 20.92 -24.97 -5.77
N LYS A 374 20.92 -25.85 -4.75
CA LYS A 374 20.09 -27.07 -4.73
C LYS A 374 19.29 -27.12 -3.43
N GLY A 375 18.15 -27.76 -3.50
CA GLY A 375 17.27 -27.96 -2.36
C GLY A 375 16.05 -28.78 -2.73
N THR A 376 15.13 -28.85 -1.77
CA THR A 376 13.82 -29.49 -1.89
C THR A 376 12.73 -28.51 -1.43
N LEU A 377 11.52 -28.73 -1.89
CA LEU A 377 10.29 -28.19 -1.31
C LEU A 377 9.38 -29.39 -1.04
N ASN A 378 8.82 -29.49 0.16
CA ASN A 378 7.68 -30.31 0.48
C ASN A 378 6.51 -29.37 0.78
N SER A 379 5.44 -29.48 0.04
CA SER A 379 4.24 -28.63 0.14
C SER A 379 3.05 -29.34 -0.51
N THR A 380 1.94 -28.68 -0.69
CA THR A 380 0.73 -29.25 -1.28
C THR A 380 1.03 -30.13 -2.48
N PRO A 381 0.58 -31.42 -2.49
CA PRO A 381 0.79 -32.33 -3.60
C PRO A 381 0.18 -31.85 -4.92
N ASP A 382 0.75 -32.28 -6.06
CA ASP A 382 0.29 -31.99 -7.42
C ASP A 382 0.12 -30.50 -7.72
N THR A 383 0.98 -29.66 -7.13
CA THR A 383 0.83 -28.19 -7.17
C THR A 383 2.07 -27.51 -7.77
N ILE A 384 1.85 -26.43 -8.52
CA ILE A 384 2.93 -25.63 -9.12
C ILE A 384 3.28 -24.50 -8.18
N PHE A 385 4.57 -24.43 -7.82
CA PHE A 385 5.13 -23.36 -6.99
C PHE A 385 6.14 -22.52 -7.78
N THR A 386 6.15 -21.22 -7.49
CA THR A 386 7.22 -20.31 -7.89
C THR A 386 8.20 -20.12 -6.74
N LEU A 387 9.44 -20.64 -6.90
CA LEU A 387 10.52 -20.40 -5.95
C LEU A 387 11.27 -19.13 -6.33
N ARG A 388 11.47 -18.22 -5.36
CA ARG A 388 12.26 -16.98 -5.54
C ARG A 388 13.52 -17.03 -4.69
N PHE A 389 14.67 -16.73 -5.31
CA PHE A 389 15.98 -16.85 -4.68
C PHE A 389 16.60 -15.47 -4.46
N TYR A 390 17.26 -15.34 -3.31
CA TYR A 390 17.92 -14.09 -2.89
C TYR A 390 19.33 -14.35 -2.41
N SER A 391 20.19 -13.32 -2.50
CA SER A 391 21.51 -13.33 -1.87
C SER A 391 21.63 -12.20 -0.85
N ASN A 392 22.26 -12.53 0.26
CA ASN A 392 22.47 -11.64 1.40
C ASN A 392 23.95 -11.58 1.75
N PRO A 393 24.48 -10.42 2.23
CA PRO A 393 25.76 -10.39 2.89
C PRO A 393 25.71 -11.25 4.16
N SER A 394 26.87 -11.72 4.64
CA SER A 394 26.95 -12.59 5.82
C SER A 394 26.41 -11.96 7.10
N SER A 395 26.36 -10.63 7.18
CA SER A 395 25.82 -9.86 8.30
C SER A 395 24.28 -9.79 8.34
N ILE A 396 23.61 -10.19 7.26
CA ILE A 396 22.13 -10.16 7.13
C ILE A 396 21.73 -11.51 6.52
N PRO A 397 21.74 -12.61 7.28
CA PRO A 397 21.66 -13.93 6.68
C PRO A 397 20.25 -14.37 6.25
N ASP A 398 19.21 -13.95 6.97
CA ASP A 398 17.90 -14.61 7.00
C ASP A 398 16.80 -13.90 6.23
N GLU A 399 17.15 -12.91 5.42
CA GLU A 399 16.23 -12.07 4.66
C GLU A 399 16.46 -12.18 3.15
N GLY A 400 15.97 -11.22 2.35
CA GLY A 400 16.02 -11.22 0.89
C GLY A 400 16.55 -9.92 0.28
N LYS A 401 17.80 -9.54 0.56
CA LYS A 401 18.35 -8.24 0.10
C LYS A 401 18.43 -8.12 -1.42
N LYS A 402 18.95 -9.13 -2.10
CA LYS A 402 19.15 -9.07 -3.55
C LYS A 402 18.48 -10.24 -4.25
N PHE A 403 17.46 -9.94 -5.00
CA PHE A 403 16.79 -10.93 -5.84
C PHE A 403 17.73 -11.47 -6.94
N LEU A 404 17.78 -12.79 -7.08
CA LEU A 404 18.64 -13.51 -8.02
C LEU A 404 17.86 -14.08 -9.21
N GLY A 405 16.58 -14.33 -9.04
CA GLY A 405 15.72 -14.96 -10.04
C GLY A 405 14.71 -15.92 -9.42
N LEU A 406 13.94 -16.55 -10.27
CA LEU A 406 12.88 -17.47 -9.89
C LEU A 406 13.00 -18.81 -10.65
N LYS A 407 12.33 -19.84 -10.12
CA LYS A 407 12.18 -21.14 -10.75
C LYS A 407 10.80 -21.71 -10.42
N SER A 408 10.06 -22.11 -11.44
CA SER A 408 8.85 -22.92 -11.25
C SER A 408 9.21 -24.38 -10.99
N VAL A 409 8.51 -25.00 -10.06
CA VAL A 409 8.60 -26.41 -9.71
C VAL A 409 7.18 -26.98 -9.58
N HIS A 410 7.04 -28.31 -9.75
CA HIS A 410 5.77 -29.01 -9.56
C HIS A 410 6.00 -30.13 -8.55
N THR A 411 5.26 -30.14 -7.46
CA THR A 411 5.36 -31.15 -6.40
C THR A 411 4.81 -32.50 -6.87
N ASP A 412 5.39 -33.57 -6.36
CA ASP A 412 4.91 -34.92 -6.61
C ASP A 412 3.47 -35.12 -6.09
N ALA A 413 2.63 -35.75 -6.89
CA ALA A 413 1.21 -35.90 -6.59
C ALA A 413 0.90 -36.80 -5.34
N THR A 414 1.87 -37.53 -4.83
CA THR A 414 1.69 -38.43 -3.69
C THR A 414 2.42 -37.95 -2.44
N SER A 415 3.62 -37.42 -2.62
CA SER A 415 4.52 -37.06 -1.51
C SER A 415 4.62 -35.56 -1.27
N GLY A 416 4.03 -34.73 -2.12
CA GLY A 416 4.18 -33.27 -2.04
C GLY A 416 5.63 -32.79 -2.19
N GLU A 417 6.60 -33.69 -2.46
CA GLU A 417 8.02 -33.32 -2.48
C GLU A 417 8.51 -33.04 -3.91
N VAL A 418 9.39 -32.05 -4.06
CA VAL A 418 10.12 -31.79 -5.30
C VAL A 418 11.55 -31.34 -5.01
N SER A 419 12.51 -31.90 -5.76
CA SER A 419 13.90 -31.44 -5.74
C SER A 419 14.17 -30.43 -6.82
N PHE A 420 14.97 -29.43 -6.52
CA PHE A 420 15.32 -28.40 -7.49
C PHE A 420 16.82 -28.11 -7.58
N THR A 421 17.20 -27.63 -8.75
CA THR A 421 18.50 -26.97 -9.00
C THR A 421 18.24 -25.63 -9.66
N PHE A 422 18.74 -24.55 -9.08
CA PHE A 422 18.67 -23.21 -9.62
C PHE A 422 20.05 -22.65 -9.93
N ARG A 423 20.17 -21.96 -11.04
CA ARG A 423 21.39 -21.24 -11.46
C ARG A 423 21.03 -19.80 -11.77
N PRO A 424 21.43 -18.84 -10.91
CA PRO A 424 21.19 -17.42 -11.18
C PRO A 424 21.95 -16.97 -12.41
N GLY A 425 21.40 -16.00 -13.14
CA GLY A 425 22.01 -15.42 -14.33
C GLY A 425 23.34 -14.67 -14.07
N LYS A 426 23.58 -14.30 -12.82
CA LYS A 426 24.85 -13.70 -12.36
C LYS A 426 25.47 -14.52 -11.24
N LYS A 427 26.79 -14.68 -11.29
CA LYS A 427 27.55 -15.36 -10.24
C LYS A 427 27.40 -14.64 -8.90
N VAL A 428 27.23 -15.42 -7.81
CA VAL A 428 27.20 -14.93 -6.44
C VAL A 428 28.53 -15.21 -5.74
N ALA A 429 29.04 -14.28 -4.99
CA ALA A 429 30.34 -14.38 -4.35
C ALA A 429 30.35 -15.41 -3.22
N VAL A 430 31.51 -16.07 -3.03
CA VAL A 430 31.78 -16.96 -1.87
C VAL A 430 31.56 -16.17 -0.57
N GLY A 431 30.95 -16.81 0.42
CA GLY A 431 30.65 -16.24 1.72
C GLY A 431 29.30 -15.56 1.84
N GLN A 432 28.67 -15.15 0.74
CA GLN A 432 27.27 -14.70 0.78
C GLN A 432 26.34 -15.84 1.18
N ARG A 433 25.15 -15.46 1.65
CA ARG A 433 24.10 -16.40 2.04
C ARG A 433 22.95 -16.35 1.04
N ILE A 434 22.38 -17.51 0.76
CA ILE A 434 21.20 -17.66 -0.09
C ILE A 434 20.02 -17.95 0.80
N THR A 435 18.92 -17.31 0.51
CA THR A 435 17.57 -17.61 1.01
C THR A 435 16.62 -17.80 -0.15
N ALA A 436 15.50 -18.43 0.09
CA ALA A 436 14.45 -18.60 -0.91
C ALA A 436 13.07 -18.55 -0.27
N THR A 437 12.07 -18.16 -1.04
CA THR A 437 10.63 -18.28 -0.70
C THR A 437 9.95 -19.16 -1.71
N ALA A 438 8.80 -19.75 -1.36
CA ALA A 438 7.87 -20.45 -2.24
C ALA A 438 6.54 -19.70 -2.26
N ALA A 439 5.86 -19.74 -3.40
CA ALA A 439 4.49 -19.21 -3.53
C ALA A 439 3.73 -20.07 -4.54
N GLU A 440 2.52 -20.49 -4.18
CA GLU A 440 1.60 -21.14 -5.10
C GLU A 440 1.03 -20.09 -6.08
N LEU A 441 1.19 -20.30 -7.39
CA LEU A 441 0.66 -19.42 -8.45
C LEU A 441 0.79 -17.92 -8.14
N ASP A 442 1.92 -17.53 -7.49
CA ASP A 442 2.17 -16.16 -7.02
C ASP A 442 1.21 -15.65 -5.93
N SER A 443 0.62 -16.58 -5.16
CA SER A 443 -0.20 -16.34 -3.96
C SER A 443 0.49 -16.91 -2.72
N ASN A 444 0.00 -16.64 -1.52
CA ASN A 444 0.46 -17.26 -0.27
C ASN A 444 1.99 -17.45 -0.18
N THR A 445 2.74 -16.36 -0.25
CA THR A 445 4.20 -16.43 -0.17
C THR A 445 4.65 -16.90 1.22
N SER A 446 5.57 -17.84 1.26
CA SER A 446 6.19 -18.37 2.48
C SER A 446 7.13 -17.36 3.14
N GLU A 447 7.54 -17.68 4.35
CA GLU A 447 8.73 -17.08 4.97
C GLU A 447 10.00 -17.36 4.17
N PHE A 448 11.09 -16.63 4.48
CA PHE A 448 12.40 -16.96 3.93
C PHE A 448 12.92 -18.28 4.51
N SER A 449 13.48 -19.12 3.65
CA SER A 449 14.17 -20.35 4.05
C SER A 449 15.32 -20.10 5.02
N ASN A 450 15.76 -21.11 5.74
CA ASN A 450 17.03 -21.06 6.43
C ASN A 450 18.16 -20.72 5.45
N PRO A 451 19.09 -19.84 5.82
CA PRO A 451 20.12 -19.36 4.91
C PRO A 451 21.18 -20.43 4.60
N ARG A 452 21.61 -20.51 3.35
CA ARG A 452 22.69 -21.39 2.94
C ARG A 452 23.91 -20.60 2.47
N ARG A 453 25.07 -20.80 3.14
CA ARG A 453 26.30 -20.15 2.76
C ARG A 453 26.81 -20.65 1.41
N ILE A 454 27.26 -19.73 0.55
CA ILE A 454 27.95 -20.06 -0.69
C ILE A 454 29.41 -20.46 -0.39
N VAL A 455 29.78 -21.65 -0.89
CA VAL A 455 31.14 -22.16 -0.84
C VAL A 455 31.70 -22.30 -2.27
N ALA A 456 33.04 -22.28 -2.38
CA ALA A 456 33.70 -22.58 -3.66
C ALA A 456 33.40 -24.03 -4.07
N GLN A 457 33.12 -24.25 -5.35
CA GLN A 457 33.07 -25.61 -5.90
C GLN A 457 34.49 -26.15 -5.98
N GLN A 458 34.74 -27.27 -5.35
CA GLN A 458 35.96 -28.01 -5.46
C GLN A 458 36.16 -28.58 -6.86
#